data_8a9987a98c15c6d42348c7013ee52d63
#
_entry.id   8a9987a98c15c6d42348c7013ee52d63
#
_cell.length_a   1.000
_cell.length_b   1.000
_cell.length_c   1.000
_cell.angle_alpha   90.00
_cell.angle_beta   90.00
_cell.angle_gamma   90.00
#
_symmetry.space_group_name_H-M   'P 1'
#
loop_
_entity.id
_entity.type
_entity.pdbx_description
1 polymer ?
#
loop_
_entity_poly.entity_id
_entity_poly.type
_entity_poly.pdbx_seq_one_letter_code
_entity_poly.pdbx_strand_id
1 'polypeptide(L)'
;QSFIKPWLDFYHIDLHEARLTRTEEHASINAGEDKESLYYHPFEAADDVGDDLCNLYSPDKMRYVNEYKGCEISDGKLSFNMDDSQNINLTDRRLRHHTMILFLGSLEVSHDVFWKDNDVFAIVGYSEATLSEYYIYLFDIKNSLIKRYAILDNGYTPTTYYPSNTIKKAIAKGYNISE
;
A
#
# COMPACT_ATOMS: atom_id res chain seq x y z
N GLN A 1 1.01 19.62 -7.35
CA GLN A 1 2.18 18.80 -6.98
C GLN A 1 1.72 17.37 -6.70
N SER A 2 2.41 16.35 -7.24
CA SER A 2 2.03 14.95 -7.02
C SER A 2 2.15 14.58 -5.54
N PHE A 3 1.13 13.92 -4.98
CA PHE A 3 1.14 13.47 -3.57
C PHE A 3 2.09 12.27 -3.35
N ILE A 4 2.52 11.59 -4.42
CA ILE A 4 3.54 10.53 -4.41
C ILE A 4 4.95 11.04 -4.71
N LYS A 5 5.13 12.38 -4.71
CA LYS A 5 6.41 13.01 -5.07
C LYS A 5 7.64 12.47 -4.32
N PRO A 6 7.57 12.18 -3.00
CA PRO A 6 8.73 11.64 -2.28
C PRO A 6 9.27 10.34 -2.87
N TRP A 7 8.39 9.47 -3.35
CA TRP A 7 8.76 8.22 -3.99
C TRP A 7 9.31 8.44 -5.40
N LEU A 8 8.67 9.31 -6.19
CA LEU A 8 9.15 9.67 -7.54
C LEU A 8 10.57 10.25 -7.50
N ASP A 9 10.81 11.17 -6.56
CA ASP A 9 12.14 11.81 -6.39
C ASP A 9 13.21 10.79 -5.99
N PHE A 10 12.87 9.85 -5.09
CA PHE A 10 13.81 8.85 -4.61
C PHE A 10 14.30 7.91 -5.72
N TYR A 11 13.39 7.49 -6.60
CA TYR A 11 13.70 6.59 -7.72
C TYR A 11 14.00 7.33 -9.04
N HIS A 12 14.06 8.67 -9.02
CA HIS A 12 14.29 9.51 -10.21
C HIS A 12 13.26 9.24 -11.32
N ILE A 13 12.00 9.03 -10.96
CA ILE A 13 10.93 8.68 -11.87
C ILE A 13 10.26 9.93 -12.43
N ASP A 14 10.18 10.02 -13.77
CA ASP A 14 9.33 11.01 -14.43
C ASP A 14 7.91 10.49 -14.61
N LEU A 15 6.96 11.13 -13.93
CA LEU A 15 5.55 10.75 -14.02
C LEU A 15 4.95 10.93 -15.43
N HIS A 16 5.57 11.73 -16.30
CA HIS A 16 5.13 11.88 -17.69
C HIS A 16 5.34 10.61 -18.51
N GLU A 17 6.21 9.71 -18.09
CA GLU A 17 6.43 8.41 -18.71
C GLU A 17 5.43 7.35 -18.28
N ALA A 18 4.58 7.65 -17.29
CA ALA A 18 3.59 6.72 -16.77
C ALA A 18 2.53 6.38 -17.82
N ARG A 19 2.34 5.09 -18.06
CA ARG A 19 1.34 4.56 -18.99
C ARG A 19 0.21 3.90 -18.21
N LEU A 20 -1.02 4.31 -18.47
CA LEU A 20 -2.19 3.61 -17.95
C LEU A 20 -2.26 2.21 -18.59
N THR A 21 -2.12 1.16 -17.77
CA THR A 21 -2.12 -0.23 -18.22
C THR A 21 -3.41 -0.97 -17.89
N ARG A 22 -4.11 -0.54 -16.84
CA ARG A 22 -5.34 -1.19 -16.38
C ARG A 22 -6.29 -0.19 -15.74
N THR A 23 -7.58 -0.37 -15.97
CA THR A 23 -8.66 0.31 -15.26
C THR A 23 -9.69 -0.74 -14.89
N GLU A 24 -10.07 -0.80 -13.62
CA GLU A 24 -11.03 -1.75 -13.09
C GLU A 24 -12.05 -1.05 -12.22
N GLU A 25 -13.29 -1.50 -12.31
CA GLU A 25 -14.30 -1.21 -11.31
C GLU A 25 -14.26 -2.32 -10.25
N HIS A 26 -14.06 -1.93 -9.00
CA HIS A 26 -13.95 -2.87 -7.90
C HIS A 26 -15.10 -2.62 -6.91
N ALA A 27 -16.23 -3.25 -7.14
CA ALA A 27 -17.46 -3.04 -6.38
C ALA A 27 -17.26 -3.25 -4.86
N SER A 28 -16.38 -4.19 -4.46
CA SER A 28 -16.14 -4.50 -3.05
C SER A 28 -15.40 -3.41 -2.27
N ILE A 29 -14.76 -2.45 -2.92
CA ILE A 29 -14.09 -1.32 -2.22
C ILE A 29 -15.11 -0.47 -1.46
N ASN A 30 -16.33 -0.34 -1.99
CA ASN A 30 -17.42 0.43 -1.38
C ASN A 30 -18.54 -0.42 -0.78
N ALA A 31 -18.63 -1.68 -1.20
CA ALA A 31 -19.70 -2.57 -0.77
C ALA A 31 -19.37 -3.16 0.60
N GLY A 32 -19.86 -2.55 1.67
CA GLY A 32 -19.67 -3.02 3.04
C GLY A 32 -20.20 -4.42 3.34
N GLU A 33 -20.64 -5.21 2.38
CA GLU A 33 -21.28 -6.50 2.64
C GLU A 33 -21.22 -7.51 1.47
N ASP A 34 -20.15 -7.58 0.70
CA ASP A 34 -20.01 -8.75 -0.17
C ASP A 34 -19.47 -9.95 0.63
N LYS A 35 -20.36 -10.55 1.43
CA LYS A 35 -20.09 -11.73 2.26
C LYS A 35 -19.77 -12.98 1.44
N GLU A 36 -20.00 -12.96 0.15
CA GLU A 36 -19.71 -14.07 -0.79
C GLU A 36 -18.32 -13.95 -1.41
N SER A 37 -17.63 -12.83 -1.22
CA SER A 37 -16.25 -12.67 -1.68
C SER A 37 -15.31 -13.60 -0.90
N LEU A 38 -14.47 -14.36 -1.61
CA LEU A 38 -13.39 -15.16 -1.02
C LEU A 38 -12.40 -14.33 -0.19
N TYR A 39 -12.46 -13.02 -0.28
CA TYR A 39 -11.59 -12.04 0.39
C TYR A 39 -12.29 -11.28 1.51
N TYR A 40 -13.54 -11.63 1.81
CA TYR A 40 -14.25 -11.06 2.95
C TYR A 40 -13.75 -11.68 4.24
N HIS A 41 -13.23 -10.85 5.12
CA HIS A 41 -13.02 -11.20 6.51
C HIS A 41 -13.92 -10.32 7.38
N PRO A 42 -14.70 -10.90 8.31
CA PRO A 42 -15.47 -10.11 9.25
C PRO A 42 -14.52 -9.20 10.03
N PHE A 43 -14.87 -7.93 10.12
CA PHE A 43 -14.11 -6.96 10.92
C PHE A 43 -14.21 -7.34 12.40
N GLU A 44 -13.12 -7.78 12.99
CA GLU A 44 -13.02 -8.08 14.41
C GLU A 44 -12.44 -6.89 15.19
N ALA A 45 -12.66 -6.85 16.49
CA ALA A 45 -12.06 -5.80 17.35
C ALA A 45 -10.52 -5.85 17.30
N ALA A 46 -9.94 -7.02 17.05
CA ALA A 46 -8.51 -7.20 16.86
C ALA A 46 -7.96 -6.48 15.61
N ASP A 47 -8.78 -6.31 14.58
CA ASP A 47 -8.35 -5.60 13.36
C ASP A 47 -8.21 -4.09 13.61
N ASP A 48 -8.87 -3.56 14.64
CA ASP A 48 -8.80 -2.15 15.03
C ASP A 48 -7.68 -1.87 16.07
N VAL A 49 -7.13 -2.91 16.68
CA VAL A 49 -6.06 -2.85 17.68
C VAL A 49 -4.67 -3.10 17.07
N GLY A 50 -4.62 -3.38 15.77
CA GLY A 50 -3.37 -3.56 15.05
C GLY A 50 -2.40 -2.40 15.29
N ASP A 51 -1.13 -2.70 15.35
CA ASP A 51 -0.08 -1.70 15.58
C ASP A 51 -0.28 -0.50 14.66
N ASP A 52 -0.55 0.66 15.26
CA ASP A 52 -0.75 1.94 14.58
C ASP A 52 0.40 2.31 13.65
N LEU A 53 1.54 1.64 13.78
CA LEU A 53 2.73 1.86 12.98
C LEU A 53 2.58 1.35 11.55
N CYS A 54 2.03 0.15 11.39
CA CYS A 54 1.92 -0.53 10.08
C CYS A 54 0.61 -0.19 9.34
N ASN A 55 -0.27 0.53 10.01
CA ASN A 55 -1.49 1.04 9.41
C ASN A 55 -1.26 2.44 8.83
N LEU A 56 -1.41 2.59 7.54
CA LEU A 56 -1.27 3.87 6.84
C LEU A 56 -2.65 4.51 6.69
N TYR A 57 -2.94 5.47 7.58
CA TYR A 57 -4.27 6.05 7.74
C TYR A 57 -4.59 7.13 6.72
N SER A 58 -5.87 7.18 6.31
CA SER A 58 -6.46 8.34 5.65
C SER A 58 -6.36 9.59 6.53
N PRO A 59 -6.44 10.80 5.98
CA PRO A 59 -6.35 12.04 6.75
C PRO A 59 -7.34 12.13 7.91
N ASP A 60 -8.58 11.61 7.75
CA ASP A 60 -9.61 11.56 8.79
C ASP A 60 -9.48 10.36 9.75
N LYS A 61 -8.52 9.48 9.52
CA LYS A 61 -8.28 8.23 10.26
C LYS A 61 -9.45 7.24 10.28
N MET A 62 -10.41 7.39 9.39
CA MET A 62 -11.53 6.48 9.28
C MET A 62 -11.24 5.27 8.40
N ARG A 63 -10.17 5.35 7.60
CA ARG A 63 -9.67 4.22 6.81
C ARG A 63 -8.17 4.06 7.00
N TYR A 64 -7.69 2.86 6.79
CA TYR A 64 -6.25 2.60 6.68
C TYR A 64 -5.96 1.49 5.69
N VAL A 65 -4.79 1.55 5.12
CA VAL A 65 -4.21 0.48 4.30
C VAL A 65 -3.11 -0.18 5.11
N ASN A 66 -3.12 -1.51 5.15
CA ASN A 66 -2.04 -2.31 5.68
C ASN A 66 -1.36 -3.03 4.52
N GLU A 67 -0.10 -2.66 4.23
CA GLU A 67 0.67 -3.21 3.11
C GLU A 67 1.62 -4.35 3.53
N TYR A 68 1.80 -4.55 4.84
CA TYR A 68 2.73 -5.54 5.34
C TYR A 68 2.00 -6.61 6.16
N LYS A 69 1.94 -7.80 5.62
CA LYS A 69 1.56 -8.97 6.38
C LYS A 69 2.72 -9.29 7.33
N GLY A 70 2.47 -9.21 8.65
CA GLY A 70 3.48 -9.54 9.64
C GLY A 70 4.46 -8.42 9.99
N CYS A 71 4.01 -7.15 9.88
CA CYS A 71 4.70 -6.04 10.54
C CYS A 71 4.69 -6.31 12.06
N GLU A 72 5.85 -6.57 12.62
CA GLU A 72 6.00 -6.97 14.02
C GLU A 72 6.97 -6.04 14.73
N ILE A 73 6.61 -5.68 15.97
CA ILE A 73 7.51 -4.96 16.86
C ILE A 73 7.91 -5.91 18.00
N SER A 74 9.19 -6.22 18.05
CA SER A 74 9.78 -7.02 19.11
C SER A 74 11.07 -6.36 19.58
N ASP A 75 11.23 -6.26 20.92
CA ASP A 75 12.45 -5.72 21.55
C ASP A 75 12.89 -4.34 21.04
N GLY A 76 11.94 -3.47 20.72
CA GLY A 76 12.22 -2.13 20.19
C GLY A 76 12.71 -2.11 18.74
N LYS A 77 12.52 -3.20 18.02
CA LYS A 77 12.83 -3.34 16.60
C LYS A 77 11.56 -3.56 15.79
N LEU A 78 11.45 -2.90 14.66
CA LEU A 78 10.46 -3.19 13.64
C LEU A 78 11.04 -4.19 12.66
N SER A 79 10.33 -5.29 12.43
CA SER A 79 10.63 -6.28 11.42
C SER A 79 9.45 -6.44 10.46
N PHE A 80 9.77 -6.80 9.24
CA PHE A 80 8.80 -7.11 8.20
C PHE A 80 8.96 -8.57 7.81
N ASN A 81 7.90 -9.35 7.98
CA ASN A 81 7.89 -10.73 7.53
C ASN A 81 7.46 -10.71 6.05
N MET A 82 8.44 -10.72 5.14
CA MET A 82 8.20 -10.74 3.71
C MET A 82 8.01 -12.19 3.27
N ASP A 83 6.75 -12.60 3.12
CA ASP A 83 6.41 -13.85 2.43
C ASP A 83 6.59 -13.68 0.91
N ASP A 84 6.57 -14.79 0.18
CA ASP A 84 6.64 -14.83 -1.31
C ASP A 84 5.48 -14.08 -1.99
N SER A 85 4.54 -13.53 -1.22
CA SER A 85 3.42 -12.74 -1.71
C SER A 85 2.97 -11.73 -0.66
N GLN A 86 2.43 -10.61 -1.11
CA GLN A 86 1.90 -9.55 -0.25
C GLN A 86 0.39 -9.40 -0.46
N ASN A 87 -0.36 -9.47 0.64
CA ASN A 87 -1.77 -9.10 0.68
C ASN A 87 -1.87 -7.65 1.19
N ILE A 88 -2.45 -6.79 0.39
CA ILE A 88 -2.70 -5.41 0.78
C ILE A 88 -4.18 -5.25 1.08
N ASN A 89 -4.47 -4.80 2.28
CA ASN A 89 -5.82 -4.71 2.80
C ASN A 89 -6.22 -3.27 3.06
N LEU A 90 -7.45 -2.93 2.73
CA LEU A 90 -8.12 -1.69 3.10
C LEU A 90 -9.13 -1.98 4.21
N THR A 91 -9.02 -1.24 5.31
CA THR A 91 -10.00 -1.28 6.39
C THR A 91 -10.79 0.03 6.44
N ASP A 92 -12.11 -0.05 6.42
CA ASP A 92 -13.01 1.06 6.70
C ASP A 92 -13.65 0.87 8.08
N ARG A 93 -13.24 1.71 9.03
CA ARG A 93 -13.67 1.65 10.43
C ARG A 93 -15.13 2.06 10.62
N ARG A 94 -15.67 2.92 9.73
CA ARG A 94 -17.09 3.32 9.76
C ARG A 94 -18.00 2.19 9.35
N LEU A 95 -17.62 1.50 8.28
CA LEU A 95 -18.38 0.37 7.74
C LEU A 95 -18.05 -0.93 8.49
N ARG A 96 -17.01 -0.93 9.33
CA ARG A 96 -16.45 -2.13 9.97
C ARG A 96 -16.16 -3.21 8.92
N HIS A 97 -15.45 -2.81 7.91
CA HIS A 97 -15.17 -3.63 6.74
C HIS A 97 -13.67 -3.72 6.49
N HIS A 98 -13.21 -4.93 6.22
CA HIS A 98 -11.81 -5.24 5.89
C HIS A 98 -11.80 -6.00 4.57
N THR A 99 -11.10 -5.47 3.58
CA THR A 99 -11.10 -6.03 2.22
C THR A 99 -9.68 -6.12 1.69
N MET A 100 -9.31 -7.26 1.14
CA MET A 100 -8.10 -7.35 0.34
C MET A 100 -8.32 -6.61 -0.99
N ILE A 101 -7.54 -5.58 -1.22
CA ILE A 101 -7.65 -4.70 -2.39
C ILE A 101 -6.58 -4.98 -3.45
N LEU A 102 -5.49 -5.65 -3.06
CA LEU A 102 -4.42 -6.00 -3.96
C LEU A 102 -3.67 -7.24 -3.44
N PHE A 103 -3.37 -8.14 -4.36
CA PHE A 103 -2.47 -9.26 -4.15
C PHE A 103 -1.26 -9.09 -5.06
N LEU A 104 -0.07 -9.09 -4.48
CA LEU A 104 1.19 -9.02 -5.18
C LEU A 104 1.90 -10.36 -5.09
N GLY A 105 2.31 -10.89 -6.23
CA GLY A 105 3.10 -12.12 -6.31
C GLY A 105 4.57 -11.91 -5.93
N SER A 106 5.35 -12.98 -5.96
CA SER A 106 6.77 -13.01 -5.55
C SER A 106 7.70 -12.07 -6.34
N LEU A 107 7.28 -11.62 -7.51
CA LEU A 107 8.05 -10.70 -8.36
C LEU A 107 7.57 -9.25 -8.27
N GLU A 108 6.68 -8.95 -7.35
CA GLU A 108 6.14 -7.62 -7.14
C GLU A 108 6.32 -7.20 -5.68
N VAL A 109 6.74 -5.98 -5.45
CA VAL A 109 6.92 -5.45 -4.10
C VAL A 109 6.28 -4.09 -3.96
N SER A 110 5.46 -3.91 -2.91
CA SER A 110 4.96 -2.60 -2.51
C SER A 110 6.06 -1.82 -1.78
N HIS A 111 6.24 -0.56 -2.14
CA HIS A 111 7.20 0.33 -1.49
C HIS A 111 6.53 1.25 -0.48
N ASP A 112 5.34 1.75 -0.76
CA ASP A 112 4.64 2.69 0.12
C ASP A 112 3.18 2.93 -0.29
N VAL A 113 2.42 3.50 0.64
CA VAL A 113 1.05 3.97 0.43
C VAL A 113 0.97 5.47 0.72
N PHE A 114 0.34 6.19 -0.17
CA PHE A 114 0.14 7.63 -0.07
C PHE A 114 -1.34 7.98 -0.16
N TRP A 115 -1.88 8.59 0.86
CA TRP A 115 -3.22 9.16 0.83
C TRP A 115 -3.18 10.57 0.24
N LYS A 116 -4.01 10.81 -0.77
CA LYS A 116 -4.24 12.14 -1.32
C LYS A 116 -5.31 12.89 -0.52
N ASP A 117 -6.38 12.19 -0.20
CA ASP A 117 -7.50 12.64 0.61
C ASP A 117 -8.17 11.41 1.28
N ASN A 118 -9.38 11.56 1.82
CA ASN A 118 -10.05 10.47 2.52
C ASN A 118 -10.56 9.35 1.61
N ASP A 119 -10.69 9.61 0.32
CA ASP A 119 -11.28 8.68 -0.65
C ASP A 119 -10.30 8.23 -1.74
N VAL A 120 -9.14 8.90 -1.86
CA VAL A 120 -8.16 8.61 -2.91
C VAL A 120 -6.79 8.34 -2.30
N PHE A 121 -6.19 7.22 -2.68
CA PHE A 121 -4.82 6.88 -2.31
C PHE A 121 -4.09 6.16 -3.45
N ALA A 122 -2.78 6.09 -3.35
CA ALA A 122 -1.93 5.32 -4.25
C ALA A 122 -1.08 4.31 -3.49
N ILE A 123 -0.92 3.12 -4.06
CA ILE A 123 0.09 2.14 -3.71
C ILE A 123 1.15 2.19 -4.80
N VAL A 124 2.40 2.34 -4.41
CA VAL A 124 3.54 2.42 -5.32
C VAL A 124 4.51 1.29 -5.07
N GLY A 125 5.17 0.81 -6.10
CA GLY A 125 6.07 -0.31 -5.97
C GLY A 125 6.83 -0.65 -7.25
N TYR A 126 7.39 -1.84 -7.26
CA TYR A 126 8.21 -2.35 -8.35
C TYR A 126 7.81 -3.77 -8.72
N SER A 127 7.94 -4.12 -9.99
CA SER A 127 7.61 -5.43 -10.54
C SER A 127 8.71 -5.91 -11.48
N GLU A 128 9.05 -7.19 -11.36
CA GLU A 128 9.93 -7.92 -12.27
C GLU A 128 9.17 -9.01 -13.06
N ALA A 129 7.82 -9.03 -12.95
CA ALA A 129 7.01 -10.14 -13.45
C ALA A 129 7.10 -10.35 -14.97
N THR A 130 7.19 -9.29 -15.76
CA THR A 130 7.29 -9.36 -17.22
C THR A 130 8.40 -8.48 -17.76
N LEU A 131 8.40 -7.24 -17.35
CA LEU A 131 9.43 -6.23 -17.59
C LEU A 131 9.70 -5.57 -16.26
N SER A 132 10.95 -5.20 -16.01
CA SER A 132 11.31 -4.41 -14.84
C SER A 132 10.64 -3.05 -14.92
N GLU A 133 9.69 -2.78 -14.05
CA GLU A 133 8.89 -1.57 -14.07
C GLU A 133 8.48 -1.10 -12.68
N TYR A 134 8.40 0.20 -12.51
CA TYR A 134 7.71 0.80 -11.39
C TYR A 134 6.21 0.83 -11.66
N TYR A 135 5.40 0.62 -10.63
CA TYR A 135 3.95 0.69 -10.76
C TYR A 135 3.32 1.67 -9.76
N ILE A 136 2.18 2.20 -10.16
CA ILE A 136 1.32 3.02 -9.34
C ILE A 136 -0.10 2.46 -9.47
N TYR A 137 -0.64 1.93 -8.38
CA TYR A 137 -2.07 1.65 -8.27
C TYR A 137 -2.75 2.85 -7.63
N LEU A 138 -3.63 3.51 -8.36
CA LEU A 138 -4.44 4.62 -7.87
C LEU A 138 -5.85 4.09 -7.55
N PHE A 139 -6.23 4.21 -6.31
CA PHE A 139 -7.53 3.81 -5.79
C PHE A 139 -8.41 5.04 -5.58
N ASP A 140 -9.61 5.02 -6.15
CA ASP A 140 -10.68 5.98 -5.91
C ASP A 140 -11.85 5.24 -5.27
N ILE A 141 -11.90 5.28 -3.94
CA ILE A 141 -12.87 4.51 -3.15
C ILE A 141 -14.29 4.97 -3.47
N LYS A 142 -14.50 6.28 -3.58
CA LYS A 142 -15.82 6.85 -3.83
C LYS A 142 -16.43 6.39 -5.15
N ASN A 143 -15.60 6.22 -6.16
CA ASN A 143 -16.03 5.78 -7.50
C ASN A 143 -15.82 4.28 -7.73
N SER A 144 -15.34 3.53 -6.72
CA SER A 144 -15.01 2.10 -6.83
C SER A 144 -14.06 1.79 -7.97
N LEU A 145 -13.06 2.66 -8.19
CA LEU A 145 -12.19 2.61 -9.35
C LEU A 145 -10.75 2.36 -8.96
N ILE A 146 -10.10 1.43 -9.65
CA ILE A 146 -8.67 1.17 -9.56
C ILE A 146 -8.03 1.42 -10.92
N LYS A 147 -6.95 2.21 -10.94
CA LYS A 147 -6.12 2.44 -12.13
C LYS A 147 -4.70 2.00 -11.84
N ARG A 148 -4.13 1.19 -12.73
CA ARG A 148 -2.72 0.83 -12.69
C ARG A 148 -1.96 1.59 -13.77
N TYR A 149 -0.88 2.23 -13.35
CA TYR A 149 0.10 2.85 -14.24
C TYR A 149 1.41 2.10 -14.13
N ALA A 150 2.09 1.92 -15.26
CA ALA A 150 3.43 1.35 -15.32
C ALA A 150 4.41 2.37 -15.89
N ILE A 151 5.62 2.34 -15.36
CA ILE A 151 6.74 3.18 -15.78
C ILE A 151 7.93 2.24 -15.91
N LEU A 152 8.52 2.16 -17.11
CA LEU A 152 9.68 1.30 -17.31
C LEU A 152 10.83 1.71 -16.37
N ASP A 153 11.54 0.71 -15.88
CA ASP A 153 12.71 0.94 -15.05
C ASP A 153 13.75 1.76 -15.85
N ASN A 154 14.19 2.85 -15.24
CA ASN A 154 15.18 3.77 -15.81
C ASN A 154 16.63 3.34 -15.56
N GLY A 155 16.85 2.15 -14.95
CA GLY A 155 18.15 1.61 -14.59
C GLY A 155 18.82 2.29 -13.38
N TYR A 156 18.10 3.18 -12.69
CA TYR A 156 18.61 3.80 -11.49
C TYR A 156 18.54 2.83 -10.30
N THR A 157 19.68 2.54 -9.70
CA THR A 157 19.73 1.72 -8.47
C THR A 157 20.06 2.62 -7.28
N PRO A 158 19.11 2.80 -6.35
CA PRO A 158 19.36 3.56 -5.13
C PRO A 158 20.49 2.94 -4.30
N THR A 159 21.29 3.77 -3.64
CA THR A 159 22.35 3.31 -2.71
C THR A 159 21.82 2.97 -1.32
N THR A 160 20.56 3.27 -1.05
CA THR A 160 19.89 3.03 0.23
C THR A 160 18.49 2.50 -0.01
N TYR A 161 17.91 1.85 0.99
CA TYR A 161 16.51 1.43 0.93
C TYR A 161 15.58 2.63 0.95
N TYR A 162 14.45 2.51 0.23
CA TYR A 162 13.41 3.53 0.26
C TYR A 162 12.84 3.65 1.69
N PRO A 163 12.89 4.84 2.30
CA PRO A 163 12.32 5.03 3.63
C PRO A 163 10.80 5.24 3.53
N SER A 164 10.03 4.14 3.52
CA SER A 164 8.57 4.18 3.46
C SER A 164 7.94 4.98 4.61
N ASN A 165 6.68 5.34 4.50
CA ASN A 165 5.95 6.04 5.55
C ASN A 165 5.92 5.23 6.87
N THR A 166 5.85 3.90 6.79
CA THR A 166 5.93 3.00 7.95
C THR A 166 7.32 3.09 8.61
N ILE A 167 8.39 3.00 7.82
CA ILE A 167 9.77 3.12 8.33
C ILE A 167 9.99 4.49 8.98
N LYS A 168 9.57 5.59 8.36
CA LYS A 168 9.67 6.94 8.92
C LYS A 168 8.94 7.07 10.25
N LYS A 169 7.74 6.50 10.37
CA LYS A 169 6.99 6.48 11.63
C LYS A 169 7.72 5.68 12.71
N ALA A 170 8.30 4.53 12.36
CA ALA A 170 9.05 3.70 13.30
C ALA A 170 10.25 4.45 13.87
N ILE A 171 11.06 5.03 13.01
CA ILE A 171 12.23 5.83 13.41
C ILE A 171 11.80 7.01 14.30
N ALA A 172 10.73 7.71 13.95
CA ALA A 172 10.21 8.83 14.75
C ALA A 172 9.73 8.41 16.14
N LYS A 173 9.28 7.16 16.31
CA LYS A 173 8.90 6.56 17.61
C LYS A 173 10.10 5.93 18.36
N GLY A 174 11.30 5.96 17.78
CA GLY A 174 12.52 5.44 18.41
C GLY A 174 12.76 3.95 18.20
N TYR A 175 12.05 3.32 17.26
CA TYR A 175 12.31 1.92 16.90
C TYR A 175 13.51 1.80 15.96
N ASN A 176 14.27 0.73 16.12
CA ASN A 176 15.27 0.33 15.14
C ASN A 176 14.60 -0.53 14.05
N ILE A 177 15.09 -0.41 12.83
CA ILE A 177 14.66 -1.29 11.73
C ILE A 177 15.60 -2.49 11.71
N SER A 178 15.04 -3.71 11.79
CA SER A 178 15.81 -4.93 11.55
C SER A 178 15.80 -5.24 10.05
N GLU A 179 16.96 -5.49 9.50
CA GLU A 179 17.13 -6.06 8.16
C GLU A 179 16.71 -7.53 8.16
#